data_164a3636a45c7d5ebedddf3e6c9e10fc
#
_entry.id   164a3636a45c7d5ebedddf3e6c9e10fc
#
_cell.length_a   1.000
_cell.length_b   1.000
_cell.length_c   1.000
_cell.angle_alpha   90.00
_cell.angle_beta   90.00
_cell.angle_gamma   90.00
#
_symmetry.space_group_name_H-M   'P 1'
#
loop_
_entity.id
_entity.type
_entity.pdbx_description
1 polymer ?
#
loop_
_entity_poly.entity_id
_entity_poly.type
_entity_poly.pdbx_seq_one_letter_code
_entity_poly.pdbx_strand_id
1 'polypeptide(L)'
;MNKKDLQVIQNSPLFAGMTEEELQDALTALHARRKEYPKDELLLMAGDLTNDLGMVLSGSVTIESNDIWGNRTIITHVSPGDYYAEAFSILPGEPAYVDVRANEPTAVALFDLSGLSELRKAFPSWMTGLFSNLLTISIRKNMLLAQRSFHTSPKTARGRVCAYLNSIALKKHKTEFDIPFDRQHMADYLNLDRTALSKELGRMRDDGLISFHKNHFRILNGEQLDSLI
;
A
#
# COMPACT_ATOMS: atom_id res chain seq x y z
N MET A 1 9.48 8.87 23.07
CA MET A 1 9.44 9.50 21.72
C MET A 1 9.88 10.95 21.81
N ASN A 2 10.63 11.45 20.83
CA ASN A 2 11.07 12.84 20.78
C ASN A 2 10.06 13.72 20.02
N LYS A 3 10.29 15.04 19.98
CA LYS A 3 9.37 16.00 19.34
C LYS A 3 9.17 15.75 17.83
N LYS A 4 10.21 15.26 17.12
CA LYS A 4 10.11 14.91 15.70
C LYS A 4 9.24 13.67 15.48
N ASP A 5 9.39 12.67 16.35
CA ASP A 5 8.57 11.45 16.30
C ASP A 5 7.08 11.78 16.45
N LEU A 6 6.74 12.62 17.45
CA LEU A 6 5.37 13.08 17.68
C LEU A 6 4.80 13.83 16.48
N GLN A 7 5.62 14.64 15.82
CA GLN A 7 5.19 15.36 14.63
C GLN A 7 4.90 14.42 13.45
N VAL A 8 5.69 13.35 13.26
CA VAL A 8 5.43 12.34 12.23
C VAL A 8 4.12 11.62 12.53
N ILE A 9 3.91 11.21 13.79
CA ILE A 9 2.69 10.51 14.21
C ILE A 9 1.46 11.40 14.01
N GLN A 10 1.49 12.64 14.48
CA GLN A 10 0.38 13.59 14.36
C GLN A 10 -0.02 13.89 12.91
N ASN A 11 0.96 13.96 12.01
CA ASN A 11 0.73 14.19 10.58
C ASN A 11 0.36 12.92 9.80
N SER A 12 0.39 11.77 10.44
CA SER A 12 0.04 10.52 9.79
C SER A 12 -1.46 10.40 9.52
N PRO A 13 -1.88 9.70 8.46
CA PRO A 13 -3.29 9.45 8.21
C PRO A 13 -4.02 8.73 9.37
N LEU A 14 -3.29 7.95 10.16
CA LEU A 14 -3.85 7.16 11.27
C LEU A 14 -4.37 8.03 12.41
N PHE A 15 -3.65 9.12 12.73
CA PHE A 15 -3.97 10.05 13.82
C PHE A 15 -4.51 11.39 13.31
N ALA A 16 -4.87 11.48 12.02
CA ALA A 16 -5.38 12.69 11.43
C ALA A 16 -6.67 13.19 12.14
N GLY A 17 -6.72 14.50 12.39
CA GLY A 17 -7.87 15.16 13.01
C GLY A 17 -7.94 15.07 14.54
N MET A 18 -7.01 14.38 15.19
CA MET A 18 -6.93 14.36 16.65
C MET A 18 -6.33 15.65 17.20
N THR A 19 -6.87 16.11 18.32
CA THR A 19 -6.24 17.17 19.11
C THR A 19 -4.95 16.66 19.75
N GLU A 20 -4.10 17.56 20.25
CA GLU A 20 -2.85 17.19 20.93
C GLU A 20 -3.13 16.34 22.19
N GLU A 21 -4.19 16.68 22.94
CA GLU A 21 -4.62 15.95 24.12
C GLU A 21 -5.09 14.53 23.76
N GLU A 22 -5.97 14.40 22.77
CA GLU A 22 -6.44 13.10 22.26
C GLU A 22 -5.30 12.21 21.76
N LEU A 23 -4.29 12.82 21.08
CA LEU A 23 -3.12 12.08 20.62
C LEU A 23 -2.30 11.56 21.81
N GLN A 24 -2.07 12.36 22.85
CA GLN A 24 -1.32 11.92 24.04
C GLN A 24 -2.06 10.80 24.79
N ASP A 25 -3.37 10.92 24.92
CA ASP A 25 -4.20 9.88 25.53
C ASP A 25 -4.15 8.58 24.73
N ALA A 26 -4.27 8.66 23.40
CA ALA A 26 -4.16 7.51 22.50
C ALA A 26 -2.78 6.85 22.61
N LEU A 27 -1.69 7.62 22.57
CA LEU A 27 -0.33 7.11 22.69
C LEU A 27 -0.10 6.39 24.03
N THR A 28 -0.66 6.93 25.10
CA THR A 28 -0.58 6.34 26.45
C THR A 28 -1.38 5.02 26.50
N ALA A 29 -2.62 5.05 26.04
CA ALA A 29 -3.52 3.90 26.07
C ALA A 29 -3.05 2.75 25.17
N LEU A 30 -2.39 3.05 24.04
CA LEU A 30 -1.82 2.08 23.11
C LEU A 30 -0.36 1.70 23.45
N HIS A 31 0.12 2.05 24.64
CA HIS A 31 1.49 1.78 25.10
C HIS A 31 2.54 2.09 24.01
N ALA A 32 2.38 3.25 23.39
CA ALA A 32 3.21 3.65 22.25
C ALA A 32 4.71 3.70 22.64
N ARG A 33 5.53 2.94 21.94
CA ARG A 33 6.96 2.84 22.20
C ARG A 33 7.77 3.00 20.93
N ARG A 34 8.95 3.62 21.06
CA ARG A 34 9.89 3.79 19.97
C ARG A 34 10.89 2.64 19.97
N LYS A 35 11.16 2.06 18.79
CA LYS A 35 12.22 1.06 18.59
C LYS A 35 13.05 1.42 17.35
N GLU A 36 14.36 1.13 17.43
CA GLU A 36 15.30 1.34 16.34
C GLU A 36 15.79 0.00 15.82
N TYR A 37 16.02 -0.05 14.51
CA TYR A 37 16.50 -1.22 13.81
C TYR A 37 17.64 -0.81 12.87
N PRO A 38 18.78 -1.53 12.87
CA PRO A 38 19.80 -1.36 11.87
C PRO A 38 19.29 -1.78 10.49
N LYS A 39 20.03 -1.40 9.46
CA LYS A 39 19.76 -1.84 8.09
C LYS A 39 19.73 -3.36 8.02
N ASP A 40 18.83 -3.90 7.18
CA ASP A 40 18.62 -5.32 6.88
C ASP A 40 18.04 -6.15 8.04
N GLU A 41 17.79 -5.56 9.22
CA GLU A 41 17.13 -6.24 10.33
C GLU A 41 15.63 -6.46 10.04
N LEU A 42 15.11 -7.62 10.51
CA LEU A 42 13.68 -7.94 10.46
C LEU A 42 12.96 -7.29 11.64
N LEU A 43 11.90 -6.54 11.34
CA LEU A 43 11.00 -5.93 12.32
C LEU A 43 9.86 -6.90 12.69
N LEU A 44 9.45 -7.71 11.72
CA LEU A 44 8.43 -8.76 11.83
C LEU A 44 8.84 -9.89 10.88
N MET A 45 8.66 -11.12 11.30
CA MET A 45 8.97 -12.32 10.49
C MET A 45 7.67 -13.05 10.16
N ALA A 46 7.61 -13.63 8.97
CA ALA A 46 6.53 -14.54 8.59
C ALA A 46 6.42 -15.70 9.60
N GLY A 47 5.23 -15.95 10.11
CA GLY A 47 4.93 -16.90 11.18
C GLY A 47 4.82 -16.26 12.57
N ASP A 48 5.29 -15.04 12.78
CA ASP A 48 5.17 -14.36 14.07
C ASP A 48 3.72 -13.93 14.34
N LEU A 49 3.34 -14.00 15.61
CA LEU A 49 2.14 -13.33 16.12
C LEU A 49 2.53 -11.96 16.65
N THR A 50 1.75 -10.95 16.33
CA THR A 50 1.97 -9.59 16.83
C THR A 50 0.66 -8.89 17.20
N ASN A 51 0.71 -8.13 18.30
CA ASN A 51 -0.34 -7.19 18.67
C ASN A 51 0.07 -5.75 18.34
N ASP A 52 1.28 -5.57 17.82
CA ASP A 52 1.83 -4.25 17.52
C ASP A 52 1.50 -3.81 16.10
N LEU A 53 0.84 -2.68 15.98
CA LEU A 53 0.84 -1.89 14.76
C LEU A 53 2.13 -1.06 14.73
N GLY A 54 2.92 -1.18 13.67
CA GLY A 54 4.14 -0.43 13.51
C GLY A 54 3.97 0.77 12.57
N MET A 55 4.54 1.93 12.93
CA MET A 55 4.63 3.12 12.07
C MET A 55 6.08 3.53 11.89
N VAL A 56 6.49 3.80 10.68
CA VAL A 56 7.84 4.31 10.40
C VAL A 56 7.94 5.76 10.83
N LEU A 57 8.94 6.07 11.67
CA LEU A 57 9.25 7.43 12.13
C LEU A 57 10.38 8.06 11.31
N SER A 58 11.38 7.26 10.95
CA SER A 58 12.49 7.63 10.07
C SER A 58 13.09 6.41 9.40
N GLY A 59 13.77 6.59 8.27
CA GLY A 59 14.21 5.48 7.43
C GLY A 59 13.07 4.93 6.60
N SER A 60 13.14 3.64 6.25
CA SER A 60 12.11 2.96 5.47
C SER A 60 12.15 1.45 5.68
N VAL A 61 11.02 0.78 5.45
CA VAL A 61 10.96 -0.69 5.48
C VAL A 61 10.36 -1.24 4.19
N THR A 62 10.69 -2.49 3.89
CA THR A 62 10.08 -3.27 2.81
C THR A 62 9.23 -4.37 3.42
N ILE A 63 8.00 -4.50 2.96
CA ILE A 63 7.15 -5.66 3.21
C ILE A 63 7.36 -6.63 2.06
N GLU A 64 7.77 -7.85 2.39
CA GLU A 64 8.15 -8.88 1.43
C GLU A 64 7.57 -10.24 1.80
N SER A 65 7.39 -11.08 0.81
CA SER A 65 7.05 -12.50 0.99
C SER A 65 8.17 -13.33 0.41
N ASN A 66 8.63 -14.31 1.18
CA ASN A 66 9.63 -15.28 0.76
C ASN A 66 8.96 -16.63 0.57
N ASP A 67 9.19 -17.29 -0.57
CA ASP A 67 8.72 -18.65 -0.79
C ASP A 67 9.71 -19.69 -0.22
N ILE A 68 9.30 -20.96 -0.21
CA ILE A 68 10.12 -22.07 0.31
C ILE A 68 11.39 -22.32 -0.52
N TRP A 69 11.51 -21.75 -1.71
CA TRP A 69 12.69 -21.86 -2.58
C TRP A 69 13.62 -20.63 -2.45
N GLY A 70 13.27 -19.67 -1.58
CA GLY A 70 14.06 -18.47 -1.34
C GLY A 70 13.81 -17.34 -2.34
N ASN A 71 12.77 -17.43 -3.18
CA ASN A 71 12.40 -16.31 -4.04
C ASN A 71 11.73 -15.22 -3.22
N ARG A 72 12.28 -14.02 -3.30
CA ARG A 72 11.81 -12.84 -2.59
C ARG A 72 10.85 -12.03 -3.49
N THR A 73 9.64 -11.80 -3.01
CA THR A 73 8.67 -10.92 -3.68
C THR A 73 8.43 -9.68 -2.83
N ILE A 74 8.78 -8.52 -3.34
CA ILE A 74 8.48 -7.23 -2.69
C ILE A 74 7.00 -6.93 -2.89
N ILE A 75 6.28 -6.74 -1.77
CA ILE A 75 4.87 -6.39 -1.78
C ILE A 75 4.71 -4.87 -1.81
N THR A 76 5.41 -4.16 -0.90
CA THR A 76 5.38 -2.70 -0.84
C THR A 76 6.54 -2.15 -0.02
N HIS A 77 6.79 -0.85 -0.19
CA HIS A 77 7.68 -0.05 0.67
C HIS A 77 6.83 0.83 1.57
N VAL A 78 7.31 1.01 2.82
CA VAL A 78 6.66 1.82 3.85
C VAL A 78 7.62 2.93 4.25
N SER A 79 7.17 4.16 4.19
CA SER A 79 7.92 5.39 4.43
C SER A 79 7.50 6.08 5.74
N PRO A 80 8.20 7.12 6.21
CA PRO A 80 7.82 7.84 7.42
C PRO A 80 6.37 8.35 7.39
N GLY A 81 5.61 8.07 8.46
CA GLY A 81 4.18 8.35 8.59
C GLY A 81 3.26 7.25 8.10
N ASP A 82 3.78 6.29 7.30
CA ASP A 82 3.06 5.09 6.92
C ASP A 82 3.22 3.98 7.98
N TYR A 83 2.35 2.97 7.93
CA TYR A 83 2.28 1.91 8.93
C TYR A 83 2.25 0.52 8.29
N TYR A 84 2.53 -0.50 9.11
CA TYR A 84 2.57 -1.91 8.74
C TYR A 84 2.01 -2.78 9.87
N ALA A 85 1.72 -4.03 9.56
CA ALA A 85 1.22 -5.07 10.47
C ALA A 85 -0.18 -4.80 11.07
N GLU A 86 -0.94 -3.80 10.57
CA GLU A 86 -2.27 -3.46 11.07
C GLU A 86 -3.25 -4.64 11.02
N ALA A 87 -3.17 -5.47 9.98
CA ALA A 87 -4.06 -6.62 9.83
C ALA A 87 -3.80 -7.67 10.93
N PHE A 88 -2.53 -7.96 11.19
CA PHE A 88 -2.11 -8.98 12.16
C PHE A 88 -2.30 -8.52 13.60
N SER A 89 -2.13 -7.23 13.88
CA SER A 89 -2.29 -6.66 15.22
C SER A 89 -3.75 -6.51 15.64
N ILE A 90 -4.69 -6.39 14.69
CA ILE A 90 -6.14 -6.26 14.96
C ILE A 90 -6.83 -7.62 14.98
N LEU A 91 -6.33 -8.63 14.25
CA LEU A 91 -6.91 -9.97 14.17
C LEU A 91 -6.15 -10.93 15.08
N PRO A 92 -6.60 -11.16 16.33
CA PRO A 92 -5.89 -12.01 17.27
C PRO A 92 -5.69 -13.43 16.76
N GLY A 93 -4.47 -13.94 16.87
CA GLY A 93 -4.14 -15.32 16.49
C GLY A 93 -3.82 -15.54 15.00
N GLU A 94 -3.91 -14.51 14.17
CA GLU A 94 -3.49 -14.58 12.78
C GLU A 94 -1.97 -14.33 12.68
N PRO A 95 -1.16 -15.33 12.29
CA PRO A 95 0.27 -15.12 12.11
C PRO A 95 0.56 -14.26 10.89
N ALA A 96 1.63 -13.48 10.95
CA ALA A 96 2.11 -12.75 9.79
C ALA A 96 2.50 -13.72 8.67
N TYR A 97 2.10 -13.42 7.44
CA TYR A 97 2.52 -14.18 6.25
C TYR A 97 3.53 -13.40 5.39
N VAL A 98 4.09 -12.34 5.96
CA VAL A 98 5.08 -11.48 5.33
C VAL A 98 6.20 -11.16 6.30
N ASP A 99 7.37 -10.85 5.75
CA ASP A 99 8.48 -10.25 6.49
C ASP A 99 8.43 -8.73 6.36
N VAL A 100 8.83 -8.02 7.41
CA VAL A 100 9.05 -6.57 7.38
C VAL A 100 10.53 -6.31 7.69
N ARG A 101 11.25 -5.73 6.74
CA ARG A 101 12.71 -5.54 6.81
C ARG A 101 13.10 -4.08 6.66
N ALA A 102 14.04 -3.62 7.49
CA ALA A 102 14.63 -2.29 7.40
C ALA A 102 15.52 -2.16 6.15
N ASN A 103 15.29 -1.13 5.34
CA ASN A 103 16.12 -0.84 4.16
C ASN A 103 17.40 -0.06 4.52
N GLU A 104 17.38 0.60 5.66
CA GLU A 104 18.39 1.51 6.20
C GLU A 104 18.21 1.60 7.71
N PRO A 105 19.07 2.29 8.47
CA PRO A 105 18.81 2.54 9.91
C PRO A 105 17.42 3.20 10.07
N THR A 106 16.50 2.48 10.71
CA THR A 106 15.07 2.80 10.74
C THR A 106 14.59 2.89 12.18
N ALA A 107 13.85 3.96 12.51
CA ALA A 107 13.12 4.07 13.76
C ALA A 107 11.61 3.93 13.50
N VAL A 108 10.94 3.19 14.38
CA VAL A 108 9.50 2.98 14.31
C VAL A 108 8.82 3.29 15.64
N ALA A 109 7.56 3.69 15.59
CA ALA A 109 6.64 3.64 16.73
C ALA A 109 5.86 2.33 16.65
N LEU A 110 5.74 1.65 17.79
CA LEU A 110 4.93 0.45 17.96
C LEU A 110 3.75 0.79 18.87
N PHE A 111 2.55 0.43 18.46
CA PHE A 111 1.29 0.66 19.18
C PHE A 111 0.68 -0.70 19.51
N ASP A 112 0.58 -1.02 20.78
CA ASP A 112 -0.03 -2.26 21.25
C ASP A 112 -1.56 -2.18 21.15
N LEU A 113 -2.13 -3.02 20.30
CA LEU A 113 -3.57 -3.07 20.07
C LEU A 113 -4.27 -4.17 20.88
N SER A 114 -3.56 -4.93 21.72
CA SER A 114 -4.14 -6.00 22.53
C SER A 114 -5.23 -5.51 23.50
N GLY A 115 -5.07 -4.30 24.03
CA GLY A 115 -6.00 -3.66 24.96
C GLY A 115 -7.24 -3.02 24.34
N LEU A 116 -7.38 -2.99 22.99
CA LEU A 116 -8.49 -2.29 22.31
C LEU A 116 -9.88 -2.82 22.73
N SER A 117 -10.01 -4.11 23.04
CA SER A 117 -11.27 -4.71 23.50
C SER A 117 -11.73 -4.16 24.85
N GLU A 118 -10.81 -3.86 25.76
CA GLU A 118 -11.09 -3.27 27.07
C GLU A 118 -11.35 -1.76 26.95
N LEU A 119 -10.55 -1.06 26.15
CA LEU A 119 -10.75 0.37 25.87
C LEU A 119 -12.13 0.65 25.25
N ARG A 120 -12.69 -0.31 24.52
CA ARG A 120 -14.05 -0.24 23.95
C ARG A 120 -15.13 -0.04 25.03
N LYS A 121 -14.91 -0.48 26.27
CA LYS A 121 -15.86 -0.30 27.37
C LYS A 121 -15.89 1.15 27.86
N ALA A 122 -14.75 1.82 27.90
CA ALA A 122 -14.64 3.23 28.31
C ALA A 122 -14.91 4.21 27.13
N PHE A 123 -14.73 3.77 25.91
CA PHE A 123 -14.96 4.48 24.66
C PHE A 123 -14.41 5.93 24.66
N PRO A 124 -13.10 6.13 24.86
CA PRO A 124 -12.52 7.46 24.90
C PRO A 124 -12.69 8.20 23.55
N SER A 125 -12.73 9.54 23.58
CA SER A 125 -13.05 10.39 22.40
C SER A 125 -12.17 10.11 21.17
N TRP A 126 -10.85 9.94 21.39
CA TRP A 126 -9.88 9.65 20.33
C TRP A 126 -10.14 8.33 19.59
N MET A 127 -10.80 7.36 20.24
CA MET A 127 -11.02 6.03 19.66
C MET A 127 -11.91 6.09 18.42
N THR A 128 -12.93 6.96 18.41
CA THR A 128 -13.78 7.17 17.23
C THR A 128 -12.97 7.67 16.05
N GLY A 129 -12.08 8.65 16.27
CA GLY A 129 -11.17 9.16 15.24
C GLY A 129 -10.23 8.08 14.70
N LEU A 130 -9.59 7.32 15.60
CA LEU A 130 -8.69 6.24 15.24
C LEU A 130 -9.38 5.17 14.37
N PHE A 131 -10.54 4.69 14.78
CA PHE A 131 -11.29 3.69 14.02
C PHE A 131 -11.80 4.22 12.69
N SER A 132 -12.28 5.46 12.62
CA SER A 132 -12.69 6.09 11.38
C SER A 132 -11.52 6.20 10.39
N ASN A 133 -10.35 6.59 10.88
CA ASN A 133 -9.14 6.67 10.08
C ASN A 133 -8.69 5.29 9.61
N LEU A 134 -8.59 4.31 10.49
CA LEU A 134 -8.26 2.92 10.15
C LEU A 134 -9.22 2.36 9.10
N LEU A 135 -10.52 2.54 9.28
CA LEU A 135 -11.54 2.09 8.32
C LEU A 135 -11.35 2.77 6.96
N THR A 136 -11.17 4.09 6.95
CA THR A 136 -10.94 4.86 5.71
C THR A 136 -9.70 4.37 4.96
N ILE A 137 -8.61 4.13 5.68
CA ILE A 137 -7.37 3.64 5.12
C ILE A 137 -7.54 2.20 4.58
N SER A 138 -8.18 1.32 5.36
CA SER A 138 -8.45 -0.07 4.96
C SER A 138 -9.33 -0.14 3.71
N ILE A 139 -10.36 0.70 3.63
CA ILE A 139 -11.22 0.81 2.44
C ILE A 139 -10.40 1.28 1.23
N ARG A 140 -9.55 2.31 1.39
CA ARG A 140 -8.69 2.78 0.29
C ARG A 140 -7.72 1.70 -0.18
N LYS A 141 -7.06 0.99 0.73
CA LYS A 141 -6.18 -0.15 0.39
C LYS A 141 -6.95 -1.24 -0.36
N ASN A 142 -8.14 -1.61 0.14
CA ASN A 142 -9.00 -2.61 -0.51
C ASN A 142 -9.43 -2.18 -1.92
N MET A 143 -9.83 -0.92 -2.11
CA MET A 143 -10.16 -0.38 -3.43
C MET A 143 -8.97 -0.44 -4.40
N LEU A 144 -7.76 -0.13 -3.95
CA LEU A 144 -6.55 -0.23 -4.79
C LEU A 144 -6.24 -1.68 -5.17
N LEU A 145 -6.37 -2.62 -4.23
CA LEU A 145 -6.18 -4.05 -4.49
C LEU A 145 -7.24 -4.59 -5.45
N ALA A 146 -8.51 -4.25 -5.24
CA ALA A 146 -9.61 -4.62 -6.14
C ALA A 146 -9.41 -4.07 -7.55
N GLN A 147 -8.99 -2.81 -7.67
CA GLN A 147 -8.68 -2.18 -8.95
C GLN A 147 -7.52 -2.88 -9.66
N ARG A 148 -6.44 -3.21 -8.94
CA ARG A 148 -5.32 -3.97 -9.50
C ARG A 148 -5.76 -5.37 -9.94
N SER A 149 -6.56 -6.05 -9.13
CA SER A 149 -7.12 -7.37 -9.47
C SER A 149 -7.93 -7.29 -10.76
N PHE A 150 -8.79 -6.28 -10.92
CA PHE A 150 -9.55 -6.05 -12.15
C PHE A 150 -8.65 -5.85 -13.37
N HIS A 151 -7.55 -5.07 -13.25
CA HIS A 151 -6.62 -4.83 -14.34
C HIS A 151 -5.78 -6.07 -14.70
N THR A 152 -5.55 -6.98 -13.75
CA THR A 152 -4.73 -8.17 -13.96
C THR A 152 -5.55 -9.44 -14.25
N SER A 153 -6.87 -9.41 -14.11
CA SER A 153 -7.76 -10.54 -14.35
C SER A 153 -7.85 -10.99 -15.83
N PRO A 154 -7.74 -10.10 -16.84
CA PRO A 154 -7.72 -10.55 -18.22
C PRO A 154 -6.57 -11.52 -18.50
N LYS A 155 -6.84 -12.59 -19.26
CA LYS A 155 -5.86 -13.65 -19.54
C LYS A 155 -4.72 -13.19 -20.44
N THR A 156 -4.95 -12.19 -21.29
CA THR A 156 -3.97 -11.71 -22.29
C THR A 156 -3.28 -10.43 -21.83
N ALA A 157 -2.04 -10.23 -22.27
CA ALA A 157 -1.32 -8.97 -22.03
C ALA A 157 -2.10 -7.77 -22.60
N ARG A 158 -2.71 -7.93 -23.78
CA ARG A 158 -3.56 -6.91 -24.42
C ARG A 158 -4.74 -6.53 -23.52
N GLY A 159 -5.51 -7.53 -23.07
CA GLY A 159 -6.66 -7.29 -22.20
C GLY A 159 -6.29 -6.55 -20.90
N ARG A 160 -5.16 -6.92 -20.28
CA ARG A 160 -4.67 -6.23 -19.07
C ARG A 160 -4.30 -4.76 -19.35
N VAL A 161 -3.63 -4.49 -20.46
CA VAL A 161 -3.32 -3.11 -20.88
C VAL A 161 -4.59 -2.34 -21.19
N CYS A 162 -5.55 -2.93 -21.91
CA CYS A 162 -6.84 -2.32 -22.20
C CYS A 162 -7.61 -1.97 -20.91
N ALA A 163 -7.76 -2.93 -19.99
CA ALA A 163 -8.44 -2.71 -18.72
C ALA A 163 -7.80 -1.57 -17.92
N TYR A 164 -6.48 -1.51 -17.87
CA TYR A 164 -5.76 -0.43 -17.19
C TYR A 164 -5.96 0.94 -17.84
N LEU A 165 -5.71 1.07 -19.15
CA LEU A 165 -5.83 2.35 -19.86
C LEU A 165 -7.28 2.87 -19.86
N ASN A 166 -8.26 1.97 -20.05
CA ASN A 166 -9.67 2.32 -19.99
C ASN A 166 -10.09 2.85 -18.61
N SER A 167 -9.63 2.19 -17.53
CA SER A 167 -9.92 2.65 -16.17
C SER A 167 -9.41 4.08 -15.90
N ILE A 168 -8.24 4.44 -16.47
CA ILE A 168 -7.69 5.79 -16.35
C ILE A 168 -8.50 6.78 -17.18
N ALA A 169 -8.86 6.40 -18.40
CA ALA A 169 -9.68 7.26 -19.29
C ALA A 169 -11.02 7.60 -18.64
N LEU A 170 -11.70 6.60 -18.09
CA LEU A 170 -12.96 6.77 -17.36
C LEU A 170 -12.79 7.67 -16.13
N LYS A 171 -11.75 7.42 -15.31
CA LYS A 171 -11.48 8.21 -14.11
C LYS A 171 -11.14 9.67 -14.41
N LYS A 172 -10.41 9.92 -15.51
CA LYS A 172 -10.00 11.28 -15.91
C LYS A 172 -11.01 11.95 -16.84
N HIS A 173 -12.03 11.23 -17.35
CA HIS A 173 -12.95 11.68 -18.40
C HIS A 173 -12.21 12.22 -19.63
N LYS A 174 -11.11 11.55 -20.02
CA LYS A 174 -10.24 11.95 -21.14
C LYS A 174 -9.71 10.74 -21.86
N THR A 175 -9.55 10.84 -23.18
CA THR A 175 -8.91 9.82 -24.01
C THR A 175 -7.39 10.00 -24.12
N GLU A 176 -6.86 11.11 -23.62
CA GLU A 176 -5.44 11.46 -23.66
C GLU A 176 -4.96 11.84 -22.25
N PHE A 177 -3.90 11.15 -21.77
CA PHE A 177 -3.46 11.27 -20.37
C PHE A 177 -2.05 10.73 -20.15
N ASP A 178 -1.43 11.19 -19.06
CA ASP A 178 -0.21 10.62 -18.52
C ASP A 178 -0.54 9.57 -17.46
N ILE A 179 0.25 8.48 -17.45
CA ILE A 179 0.25 7.47 -16.40
C ILE A 179 1.44 7.69 -15.45
N PRO A 180 1.33 7.32 -14.16
CA PRO A 180 2.41 7.52 -13.19
C PRO A 180 3.56 6.53 -13.35
N PHE A 181 3.39 5.50 -14.16
CA PHE A 181 4.33 4.40 -14.31
C PHE A 181 5.28 4.63 -15.49
N ASP A 182 6.55 4.31 -15.27
CA ASP A 182 7.45 3.99 -16.38
C ASP A 182 7.15 2.58 -16.94
N ARG A 183 7.94 2.11 -17.90
CA ARG A 183 7.67 0.84 -18.57
C ARG A 183 7.87 -0.38 -17.66
N GLN A 184 8.85 -0.32 -16.75
CA GLN A 184 9.08 -1.40 -15.78
C GLN A 184 7.96 -1.46 -14.76
N HIS A 185 7.65 -0.33 -14.11
CA HIS A 185 6.60 -0.26 -13.10
C HIS A 185 5.22 -0.62 -13.67
N MET A 186 4.92 -0.26 -14.93
CA MET A 186 3.69 -0.68 -15.59
C MET A 186 3.64 -2.20 -15.81
N ALA A 187 4.75 -2.82 -16.19
CA ALA A 187 4.84 -4.26 -16.37
C ALA A 187 4.63 -4.99 -15.02
N ASP A 188 5.30 -4.53 -13.96
CA ASP A 188 5.17 -5.09 -12.62
C ASP A 188 3.75 -4.94 -12.07
N TYR A 189 3.12 -3.78 -12.30
CA TYR A 189 1.73 -3.53 -11.90
C TYR A 189 0.75 -4.48 -12.57
N LEU A 190 0.93 -4.75 -13.87
CA LEU A 190 0.07 -5.61 -14.69
C LEU A 190 0.44 -7.11 -14.63
N ASN A 191 1.43 -7.49 -13.83
CA ASN A 191 1.99 -8.85 -13.78
C ASN A 191 2.39 -9.34 -15.18
N LEU A 192 3.17 -8.53 -15.89
CA LEU A 192 3.70 -8.83 -17.22
C LEU A 192 5.22 -8.72 -17.22
N ASP A 193 5.87 -9.48 -18.11
CA ASP A 193 7.26 -9.21 -18.45
C ASP A 193 7.38 -7.88 -19.22
N ARG A 194 8.42 -7.08 -18.90
CA ARG A 194 8.64 -5.77 -19.54
C ARG A 194 8.73 -5.86 -21.07
N THR A 195 9.38 -6.92 -21.58
CA THR A 195 9.55 -7.14 -23.02
C THR A 195 8.20 -7.50 -23.66
N ALA A 196 7.42 -8.37 -23.00
CA ALA A 196 6.09 -8.74 -23.45
C ALA A 196 5.15 -7.52 -23.49
N LEU A 197 5.16 -6.68 -22.43
CA LEU A 197 4.41 -5.43 -22.41
C LEU A 197 4.81 -4.49 -23.56
N SER A 198 6.12 -4.30 -23.77
CA SER A 198 6.61 -3.40 -24.82
C SER A 198 6.23 -3.86 -26.22
N LYS A 199 6.30 -5.16 -26.48
CA LYS A 199 5.85 -5.75 -27.75
C LYS A 199 4.35 -5.56 -27.96
N GLU A 200 3.55 -5.77 -26.90
CA GLU A 200 2.11 -5.64 -27.01
C GLU A 200 1.67 -4.20 -27.24
N LEU A 201 2.27 -3.25 -26.54
CA LEU A 201 2.01 -1.81 -26.79
C LEU A 201 2.37 -1.40 -28.22
N GLY A 202 3.44 -1.96 -28.79
CA GLY A 202 3.79 -1.76 -30.18
C GLY A 202 2.70 -2.26 -31.13
N ARG A 203 2.21 -3.49 -30.93
CA ARG A 203 1.09 -4.07 -31.69
C ARG A 203 -0.19 -3.25 -31.58
N MET A 204 -0.56 -2.84 -30.35
CA MET A 204 -1.74 -2.01 -30.14
C MET A 204 -1.67 -0.66 -30.84
N ARG A 205 -0.46 -0.07 -30.94
CA ARG A 205 -0.23 1.14 -31.73
C ARG A 205 -0.39 0.86 -33.22
N ASP A 206 0.23 -0.21 -33.72
CA ASP A 206 0.21 -0.59 -35.14
C ASP A 206 -1.22 -0.99 -35.59
N ASP A 207 -2.04 -1.55 -34.66
CA ASP A 207 -3.47 -1.83 -34.85
C ASP A 207 -4.36 -0.57 -34.75
N GLY A 208 -3.79 0.61 -34.46
CA GLY A 208 -4.54 1.87 -34.37
C GLY A 208 -5.41 2.02 -33.12
N LEU A 209 -5.20 1.20 -32.09
CA LEU A 209 -5.97 1.26 -30.85
C LEU A 209 -5.51 2.41 -29.93
N ILE A 210 -4.21 2.63 -29.85
CA ILE A 210 -3.56 3.63 -29.00
C ILE A 210 -2.43 4.32 -29.73
N SER A 211 -2.10 5.52 -29.27
CA SER A 211 -0.78 6.12 -29.49
C SER A 211 -0.13 6.43 -28.15
N PHE A 212 1.20 6.41 -28.10
CA PHE A 212 1.91 6.72 -26.86
C PHE A 212 3.32 7.28 -27.13
N HIS A 213 3.77 8.11 -26.20
CA HIS A 213 5.16 8.54 -26.08
C HIS A 213 5.57 8.48 -24.60
N LYS A 214 6.54 7.60 -24.27
CA LYS A 214 6.94 7.30 -22.87
C LYS A 214 5.71 6.90 -22.02
N ASN A 215 5.33 7.72 -21.04
CA ASN A 215 4.19 7.53 -20.12
C ASN A 215 2.93 8.30 -20.55
N HIS A 216 2.96 9.01 -21.67
CA HIS A 216 1.82 9.70 -22.24
C HIS A 216 1.09 8.78 -23.22
N PHE A 217 -0.23 8.62 -23.05
CA PHE A 217 -1.08 7.71 -23.84
C PHE A 217 -2.29 8.46 -24.41
N ARG A 218 -2.70 8.04 -25.61
CA ARG A 218 -3.93 8.46 -26.24
C ARG A 218 -4.68 7.25 -26.78
N ILE A 219 -5.93 7.08 -26.38
CA ILE A 219 -6.85 6.06 -26.89
C ILE A 219 -7.43 6.58 -28.21
N LEU A 220 -7.26 5.82 -29.28
CA LEU A 220 -7.71 6.18 -30.62
C LEU A 220 -9.07 5.55 -30.96
N ASN A 221 -9.32 4.32 -30.45
CA ASN A 221 -10.56 3.59 -30.65
C ASN A 221 -11.03 2.97 -29.32
N GLY A 222 -11.91 3.70 -28.61
CA GLY A 222 -12.41 3.29 -27.29
C GLY A 222 -13.36 2.09 -27.34
N GLU A 223 -14.24 2.01 -28.33
CA GLU A 223 -15.23 0.90 -28.47
C GLU A 223 -14.50 -0.43 -28.69
N GLN A 224 -13.49 -0.44 -29.56
CA GLN A 224 -12.68 -1.63 -29.80
C GLN A 224 -11.82 -2.01 -28.59
N LEU A 225 -11.36 -1.01 -27.81
CA LEU A 225 -10.59 -1.24 -26.61
C LEU A 225 -11.44 -1.93 -25.53
N ASP A 226 -12.71 -1.52 -25.37
CA ASP A 226 -13.65 -2.13 -24.42
C ASP A 226 -13.99 -3.56 -24.75
N SER A 227 -14.08 -3.90 -26.04
CA SER A 227 -14.39 -5.27 -26.49
C SER A 227 -13.28 -6.29 -26.22
N LEU A 228 -12.10 -5.85 -25.81
CA LEU A 228 -10.90 -6.67 -25.56
C LEU A 228 -10.66 -6.98 -24.06
N ILE A 229 -11.51 -6.45 -23.17
CA ILE A 229 -11.46 -6.66 -21.72
C ILE A 229 -12.34 -7.85 -21.35
#